data_44e8d54656aa85903b0ef902ecc85a32
#
_entry.id   44e8d54656aa85903b0ef902ecc85a32
#
_cell.length_a   1.000
_cell.length_b   1.000
_cell.length_c   1.000
_cell.angle_alpha   90.00
_cell.angle_beta   90.00
_cell.angle_gamma   90.00
#
_symmetry.space_group_name_H-M   'P 1'
#
loop_
_entity.id
_entity.type
_entity.pdbx_description
1 polymer ?
#
loop_
_entity_poly.entity_id
_entity_poly.type
_entity_poly.pdbx_seq_one_letter_code
_entity_poly.pdbx_strand_id
1 'polypeptide(L)' 'MAEFTSYLKEYRIRAGLTQEELAVKVNVRRETIIRLEAGKYNPSLKLAIDISRALKTPIEDLFVFN' A
#
# COMPACT_ATOMS: atom_id res chain seq x y z
N MET A 1 -3.48 -1.20 -16.73
CA MET A 1 -2.22 -0.76 -16.12
C MET A 1 -2.50 0.36 -15.12
N ALA A 2 -1.88 0.30 -13.97
CA ALA A 2 -2.05 1.36 -12.97
C ALA A 2 -1.35 2.65 -13.43
N GLU A 3 -1.99 3.80 -13.22
CA GLU A 3 -1.47 5.11 -13.63
C GLU A 3 -0.97 5.89 -12.43
N PHE A 4 -0.24 5.21 -11.56
CA PHE A 4 0.28 5.86 -10.38
C PHE A 4 1.66 5.33 -10.03
N THR A 5 2.41 6.13 -9.28
CA THR A 5 3.66 5.70 -8.68
C THR A 5 3.38 5.33 -7.24
N SER A 6 3.81 4.14 -6.84
CA SER A 6 3.60 3.66 -5.48
C SER A 6 4.85 3.91 -4.63
N TYR A 7 4.64 4.57 -3.50
CA TYR A 7 5.67 4.75 -2.46
C TYR A 7 5.37 3.90 -1.24
N LEU A 8 4.45 2.95 -1.38
CA LEU A 8 4.00 2.09 -0.28
C LEU A 8 5.17 1.36 0.38
N LYS A 9 6.09 0.82 -0.40
CA LYS A 9 7.23 0.08 0.14
C LYS A 9 8.05 0.93 1.10
N GLU A 10 8.35 2.17 0.72
CA GLU A 10 9.17 3.06 1.55
C GLU A 10 8.51 3.33 2.89
N TYR A 11 7.21 3.62 2.88
CA TYR A 11 6.49 3.89 4.13
C TYR A 11 6.28 2.64 4.96
N ARG A 12 6.10 1.49 4.31
CA ARG A 12 6.00 0.21 5.01
C ARG A 12 7.30 -0.10 5.76
N ILE A 13 8.43 0.09 5.07
CA ILE A 13 9.75 -0.17 5.69
C ILE A 13 9.98 0.78 6.85
N ARG A 14 9.64 2.07 6.70
CA ARG A 14 9.75 3.05 7.79
C ARG A 14 8.90 2.65 8.98
N ALA A 15 7.77 2.00 8.76
CA ALA A 15 6.90 1.53 9.83
C ALA A 15 7.39 0.22 10.46
N GLY A 16 8.47 -0.36 9.94
CA GLY A 16 9.04 -1.59 10.48
C GLY A 16 8.24 -2.85 10.12
N LEU A 17 7.47 -2.83 9.04
CA LEU A 17 6.59 -3.93 8.68
C LEU A 17 7.12 -4.68 7.46
N THR A 18 7.01 -6.02 7.50
CA THR A 18 7.19 -6.84 6.31
C THR A 18 5.94 -6.75 5.43
N GLN A 19 6.05 -7.23 4.19
CA GLN A 19 4.89 -7.31 3.30
C GLN A 19 3.78 -8.17 3.92
N GLU A 20 4.16 -9.30 4.53
CA GLU A 20 3.19 -10.19 5.16
C GLU A 20 2.51 -9.50 6.35
N GLU A 21 3.28 -8.79 7.17
CA GLU A 21 2.73 -8.10 8.33
C GLU A 21 1.72 -7.03 7.93
N LEU A 22 2.03 -6.26 6.89
CA LEU A 22 1.09 -5.27 6.39
C LEU A 22 -0.16 -5.94 5.82
N ALA A 23 0.03 -7.03 5.05
CA ALA A 23 -1.08 -7.76 4.47
C ALA A 23 -2.05 -8.23 5.55
N VAL A 24 -1.52 -8.78 6.64
CA VAL A 24 -2.35 -9.22 7.77
C VAL A 24 -3.10 -8.04 8.38
N LYS A 25 -2.42 -6.91 8.58
CA LYS A 25 -3.04 -5.72 9.19
C LYS A 25 -4.22 -5.20 8.39
N VAL A 26 -4.16 -5.28 7.07
CA VAL A 26 -5.23 -4.76 6.22
C VAL A 26 -6.08 -5.86 5.59
N ASN A 27 -5.90 -7.09 6.07
CA ASN A 27 -6.74 -8.24 5.74
C ASN A 27 -6.75 -8.55 4.24
N VAL A 28 -5.58 -8.60 3.64
CA VAL A 28 -5.42 -9.03 2.25
C VAL A 28 -4.28 -10.02 2.16
N ARG A 29 -4.08 -10.62 0.99
CA ARG A 29 -2.98 -11.52 0.73
C ARG A 29 -1.69 -10.73 0.49
N ARG A 30 -0.56 -11.36 0.80
CA ARG A 30 0.74 -10.76 0.54
C ARG A 30 0.92 -10.36 -0.91
N GLU A 31 0.41 -11.18 -1.85
CA GLU A 31 0.49 -10.89 -3.29
C GLU A 31 -0.15 -9.55 -3.64
N THR A 32 -1.22 -9.18 -2.94
CA THR A 32 -1.88 -7.89 -3.16
C THR A 32 -0.93 -6.76 -2.78
N ILE A 33 -0.22 -6.88 -1.67
CA ILE A 33 0.76 -5.87 -1.25
C ILE A 33 1.90 -5.79 -2.27
N ILE A 34 2.40 -6.93 -2.73
CA ILE A 34 3.47 -6.96 -3.75
C ILE A 34 3.03 -6.20 -5.01
N ARG A 35 1.82 -6.43 -5.49
CA ARG A 35 1.30 -5.76 -6.68
C ARG A 35 1.09 -4.26 -6.46
N LEU A 36 0.62 -3.89 -5.28
CA LEU A 36 0.46 -2.48 -4.95
C LEU A 36 1.81 -1.77 -4.92
N GLU A 37 2.82 -2.40 -4.35
CA GLU A 37 4.16 -1.80 -4.28
C GLU A 37 4.78 -1.67 -5.67
N ALA A 38 4.43 -2.55 -6.58
CA ALA A 38 4.92 -2.50 -7.95
C ALA A 38 4.14 -1.52 -8.84
N GLY A 39 3.09 -0.90 -8.33
CA GLY A 39 2.24 0.01 -9.11
C GLY A 39 1.40 -0.70 -10.16
N LYS A 40 1.14 -2.00 -9.97
CA LYS A 40 0.46 -2.82 -10.96
C LYS A 40 -0.99 -3.14 -10.61
N TYR A 41 -1.50 -2.57 -9.53
CA TYR A 41 -2.83 -2.89 -9.05
C TYR A 41 -3.42 -1.66 -8.36
N ASN A 42 -4.56 -1.20 -8.83
CA ASN A 42 -5.24 -0.08 -8.20
C ASN A 42 -5.98 -0.58 -6.96
N PRO A 43 -5.68 -0.05 -5.78
CA PRO A 43 -6.38 -0.49 -4.57
C PRO A 43 -7.82 -0.02 -4.60
N SER A 44 -8.71 -0.78 -3.98
CA SER A 44 -10.04 -0.30 -3.68
C SER A 44 -9.93 0.88 -2.71
N LEU A 45 -10.97 1.70 -2.66
CA LEU A 45 -10.98 2.82 -1.71
C LEU A 45 -10.80 2.32 -0.28
N LYS A 46 -11.51 1.24 0.08
CA LYS A 46 -11.39 0.67 1.43
C LYS A 46 -9.95 0.24 1.72
N LEU A 47 -9.31 -0.47 0.80
CA LEU A 47 -7.95 -0.95 1.01
C LEU A 47 -6.97 0.22 1.13
N ALA A 48 -7.12 1.26 0.30
CA ALA A 48 -6.27 2.44 0.38
C ALA A 48 -6.41 3.12 1.74
N ILE A 49 -7.63 3.25 2.24
CA ILE A 49 -7.89 3.84 3.55
C ILE A 49 -7.28 2.98 4.67
N ASP A 50 -7.46 1.67 4.59
CA ASP A 50 -6.92 0.76 5.61
C ASP A 50 -5.40 0.83 5.67
N ILE A 51 -4.75 0.88 4.51
CA ILE A 51 -3.29 1.00 4.43
C ILE A 51 -2.84 2.35 5.01
N SER A 52 -3.51 3.42 4.62
CA SER A 52 -3.22 4.76 5.12
C SER A 52 -3.26 4.80 6.64
N ARG A 53 -4.28 4.18 7.24
CA ARG A 53 -4.43 4.12 8.69
C ARG A 53 -3.36 3.24 9.34
N ALA A 54 -3.07 2.09 8.73
CA ALA A 54 -2.06 1.17 9.26
C ALA A 54 -0.67 1.81 9.28
N LEU A 55 -0.35 2.61 8.27
CA LEU A 55 0.94 3.27 8.15
C LEU A 55 0.95 4.69 8.69
N LYS A 56 -0.21 5.21 9.14
CA LYS A 56 -0.37 6.59 9.63
C LYS A 56 0.18 7.59 8.63
N THR A 57 -0.13 7.37 7.36
CA THR A 57 0.39 8.17 6.23
C THR A 57 -0.78 8.52 5.30
N PRO A 58 -0.88 9.76 4.84
CA PRO A 58 -1.95 10.14 3.90
C PRO A 58 -1.89 9.31 2.63
N ILE A 59 -3.05 8.99 2.06
CA ILE A 59 -3.15 8.18 0.84
C ILE A 59 -2.36 8.83 -0.30
N GLU A 60 -2.41 10.16 -0.42
CA GLU A 60 -1.75 10.87 -1.50
C GLU A 60 -0.24 10.82 -1.41
N ASP A 61 0.32 10.48 -0.25
CA ASP A 61 1.77 10.25 -0.10
C ASP A 61 2.13 8.82 -0.49
N LEU A 62 1.20 7.88 -0.32
CA LEU A 62 1.42 6.47 -0.63
C LEU A 62 1.29 6.19 -2.13
N PHE A 63 0.32 6.82 -2.78
CA PHE A 63 0.00 6.57 -4.19
C PHE A 63 -0.10 7.92 -4.91
N VAL A 64 0.87 8.19 -5.77
CA VAL A 64 0.92 9.47 -6.49
C VAL A 64 0.46 9.23 -7.91
N PHE A 65 -0.67 9.83 -8.28
CA PHE A 65 -1.25 9.69 -9.61
C PHE A 65 -0.65 10.75 -10.54
N ASN A 66 -0.42 10.34 -11.76
CA ASN A 66 0.17 11.21 -12.78
C ASN A 66 -0.87 12.13 -13.41
#